data_9692d14f740b9d9a0350c90ce3a383a1
#
_entry.id   9692d14f740b9d9a0350c90ce3a383a1
#
_cell.length_a   1.000
_cell.length_b   1.000
_cell.length_c   1.000
_cell.angle_alpha   90.00
_cell.angle_beta   90.00
_cell.angle_gamma   90.00
#
_symmetry.space_group_name_H-M   'P 1'
#
loop_
_entity.id
_entity.type
_entity.pdbx_description
1 polymer ?
#
loop_
_entity_poly.entity_id
_entity_poly.type
_entity_poly.pdbx_seq_one_letter_code
_entity_poly.pdbx_strand_id
1 'polypeptide(L)'
;SSFDIATGATNVQIFNYSLESNTYPVFIKIRFRATMLSPGLGINSEATIVEIETDPFLIQDGLYLDNRDLSSEATFLNDNSGNQIELQGRLIGVLDPALSESIMQTILTSGKLSDGQYTFSVSIFGGTDESNLSNVFNDSKTFVIQSQIPISLEYPGGALTDTTDNLLYTSFPIFQWSSGPPASYAETFIRVAKFDPDSHSGLEDAIEDQRVLPSNQNEQWELIDNVNSYQYPFSGSYPLDAGNIYCWQIK
;
A
#
# COMPACT_ATOMS: atom_id res chain seq x y z
N SER A 1 -8.53 -1.21 15.72
CA SER A 1 -9.81 -1.27 15.00
C SER A 1 -9.83 -2.58 14.23
N SER A 2 -10.70 -3.49 14.66
CA SER A 2 -10.89 -4.78 13.99
C SER A 2 -11.65 -4.57 12.69
N PHE A 3 -11.08 -5.07 11.60
CA PHE A 3 -11.76 -5.16 10.33
C PHE A 3 -12.63 -6.42 10.38
N ASP A 4 -13.91 -6.28 10.59
CA ASP A 4 -14.83 -7.42 10.52
C ASP A 4 -15.29 -7.59 9.07
N ILE A 5 -14.59 -8.45 8.34
CA ILE A 5 -14.88 -8.75 6.93
C ILE A 5 -16.25 -9.45 6.80
N ALA A 6 -16.70 -10.17 7.84
CA ALA A 6 -17.94 -10.93 7.78
C ALA A 6 -19.19 -10.03 7.96
N THR A 7 -19.05 -8.92 8.65
CA THR A 7 -20.16 -8.00 8.91
C THR A 7 -20.09 -6.71 8.09
N GLY A 8 -19.01 -6.47 7.32
CA GLY A 8 -18.81 -5.25 6.54
C GLY A 8 -18.64 -3.98 7.40
N ALA A 9 -18.78 -4.10 8.71
CA ALA A 9 -18.72 -2.99 9.64
C ALA A 9 -17.26 -2.63 9.96
N THR A 10 -16.69 -1.73 9.19
CA THR A 10 -15.48 -1.04 9.60
C THR A 10 -15.87 0.33 10.14
N ASN A 11 -15.27 0.74 11.26
CA ASN A 11 -15.39 2.13 11.72
C ASN A 11 -14.61 3.13 10.83
N VAL A 12 -13.96 2.62 9.78
CA VAL A 12 -13.17 3.41 8.85
C VAL A 12 -13.98 3.66 7.59
N GLN A 13 -14.20 4.91 7.26
CA GLN A 13 -14.82 5.29 5.98
C GLN A 13 -13.80 5.06 4.86
N ILE A 14 -14.11 4.13 3.95
CA ILE A 14 -13.29 3.80 2.78
C ILE A 14 -13.78 4.57 1.56
N PHE A 15 -15.10 4.69 1.42
CA PHE A 15 -15.77 5.45 0.37
C PHE A 15 -17.05 6.09 0.89
N ASN A 16 -17.51 7.09 0.18
CA ASN A 16 -18.83 7.69 0.33
C ASN A 16 -19.36 8.08 -1.04
N TYR A 17 -20.66 7.98 -1.20
CA TYR A 17 -21.36 8.37 -2.43
C TYR A 17 -22.61 9.16 -2.10
N SER A 18 -22.86 10.21 -2.89
CA SER A 18 -24.16 10.86 -3.00
C SER A 18 -24.84 10.31 -4.24
N LEU A 19 -25.94 9.61 -4.05
CA LEU A 19 -26.74 9.06 -5.13
C LEU A 19 -27.84 10.06 -5.48
N GLU A 20 -27.81 10.56 -6.69
CA GLU A 20 -28.79 11.49 -7.21
C GLU A 20 -29.33 10.98 -8.55
N SER A 21 -30.61 11.25 -8.83
CA SER A 21 -31.26 10.91 -10.10
C SER A 21 -31.98 12.13 -10.66
N ASN A 22 -32.03 12.23 -11.99
CA ASN A 22 -32.82 13.24 -12.66
C ASN A 22 -34.33 12.92 -12.64
N THR A 23 -34.70 11.69 -12.28
CA THR A 23 -36.06 11.19 -12.20
C THR A 23 -36.25 10.34 -10.97
N TYR A 24 -37.25 10.65 -10.17
CA TYR A 24 -37.66 9.86 -9.01
C TYR A 24 -39.12 9.42 -9.14
N PRO A 25 -39.52 8.31 -8.51
CA PRO A 25 -38.72 7.37 -7.77
C PRO A 25 -37.86 6.49 -8.68
N VAL A 26 -36.74 5.96 -8.15
CA VAL A 26 -35.84 5.06 -8.88
C VAL A 26 -35.42 3.89 -7.98
N PHE A 27 -35.39 2.69 -8.54
CA PHE A 27 -34.83 1.53 -7.88
C PHE A 27 -33.32 1.53 -8.06
N ILE A 28 -32.59 1.24 -6.97
CA ILE A 28 -31.13 1.16 -6.92
C ILE A 28 -30.73 -0.20 -6.36
N LYS A 29 -29.67 -0.76 -6.91
CA LYS A 29 -28.95 -1.91 -6.35
C LYS A 29 -27.47 -1.59 -6.37
N ILE A 30 -26.78 -1.90 -5.29
CA ILE A 30 -25.34 -1.63 -5.12
C ILE A 30 -24.61 -2.94 -5.01
N ARG A 31 -23.49 -3.04 -5.72
CA ARG A 31 -22.54 -4.14 -5.58
C ARG A 31 -21.19 -3.58 -5.15
N PHE A 32 -20.71 -4.05 -4.02
CA PHE A 32 -19.38 -3.78 -3.51
C PHE A 32 -18.51 -5.03 -3.67
N ARG A 33 -17.30 -4.87 -4.20
CA ARG A 33 -16.33 -5.94 -4.34
C ARG A 33 -14.97 -5.47 -3.86
N ALA A 34 -14.37 -6.27 -3.00
CA ALA A 34 -12.97 -6.11 -2.62
C ALA A 34 -12.16 -7.30 -3.16
N THR A 35 -11.06 -6.98 -3.82
CA THR A 35 -10.12 -7.97 -4.32
C THR A 35 -8.73 -7.72 -3.76
N MET A 36 -7.89 -8.75 -3.77
CA MET A 36 -6.52 -8.69 -3.30
C MET A 36 -5.60 -9.49 -4.22
N LEU A 37 -4.39 -8.97 -4.41
CA LEU A 37 -3.25 -9.68 -4.95
C LEU A 37 -2.12 -9.57 -3.92
N SER A 38 -1.70 -10.69 -3.36
CA SER A 38 -0.68 -10.75 -2.30
C SER A 38 0.19 -11.99 -2.47
N PRO A 39 1.30 -11.89 -3.22
CA PRO A 39 2.22 -13.02 -3.42
C PRO A 39 2.77 -13.59 -2.12
N GLY A 40 2.97 -12.74 -1.10
CA GLY A 40 3.41 -13.17 0.24
C GLY A 40 2.44 -14.10 0.96
N LEU A 41 1.15 -14.05 0.60
CA LEU A 41 0.11 -14.98 1.07
C LEU A 41 -0.19 -16.09 0.04
N GLY A 42 0.61 -16.21 -1.03
CA GLY A 42 0.37 -17.18 -2.10
C GLY A 42 -0.74 -16.78 -3.09
N ILE A 43 -1.27 -15.55 -2.99
CA ILE A 43 -2.29 -15.02 -3.90
C ILE A 43 -1.58 -14.30 -5.06
N ASN A 44 -1.21 -15.06 -6.09
CA ASN A 44 -0.41 -14.60 -7.22
C ASN A 44 -1.25 -14.00 -8.37
N SER A 45 -2.56 -13.99 -8.24
CA SER A 45 -3.50 -13.32 -9.15
C SER A 45 -4.59 -12.65 -8.32
N GLU A 46 -5.26 -11.66 -8.92
CA GLU A 46 -6.34 -10.96 -8.23
C GLU A 46 -7.44 -11.93 -7.78
N ALA A 47 -7.68 -12.00 -6.48
CA ALA A 47 -8.69 -12.84 -5.86
C ALA A 47 -9.75 -12.01 -5.14
N THR A 48 -11.02 -12.39 -5.26
CA THR A 48 -12.11 -11.72 -4.54
C THR A 48 -12.04 -12.06 -3.06
N ILE A 49 -11.86 -11.06 -2.20
CA ILE A 49 -11.89 -11.20 -0.73
C ILE A 49 -13.34 -11.26 -0.27
N VAL A 50 -14.13 -10.30 -0.72
CA VAL A 50 -15.53 -10.16 -0.38
C VAL A 50 -16.29 -9.50 -1.52
N GLU A 51 -17.48 -9.97 -1.78
CA GLU A 51 -18.41 -9.35 -2.71
C GLU A 51 -19.80 -9.34 -2.07
N ILE A 52 -20.35 -8.14 -1.90
CA ILE A 52 -21.65 -7.90 -1.29
C ILE A 52 -22.54 -7.23 -2.34
N GLU A 53 -23.76 -7.68 -2.45
CA GLU A 53 -24.78 -7.07 -3.29
C GLU A 53 -26.00 -6.74 -2.44
N THR A 54 -26.54 -5.53 -2.54
CA THR A 54 -27.81 -5.19 -1.87
C THR A 54 -28.98 -5.78 -2.63
N ASP A 55 -30.05 -6.08 -1.94
CA ASP A 55 -31.32 -6.21 -2.61
C ASP A 55 -31.70 -4.85 -3.24
N PRO A 56 -32.51 -4.83 -4.32
CA PRO A 56 -33.00 -3.58 -4.88
C PRO A 56 -33.82 -2.80 -3.86
N PHE A 57 -33.58 -1.50 -3.76
CA PHE A 57 -34.29 -0.61 -2.88
C PHE A 57 -34.75 0.64 -3.63
N LEU A 58 -35.85 1.24 -3.21
CA LEU A 58 -36.45 2.42 -3.83
C LEU A 58 -35.95 3.68 -3.12
N ILE A 59 -35.44 4.64 -3.89
CA ILE A 59 -35.19 6.00 -3.41
C ILE A 59 -36.17 6.98 -4.03
N GLN A 60 -36.63 7.91 -3.22
CA GLN A 60 -37.58 8.96 -3.64
C GLN A 60 -36.92 10.33 -3.73
N ASP A 61 -35.72 10.45 -3.22
CA ASP A 61 -34.88 11.63 -3.30
C ASP A 61 -33.41 11.19 -3.23
N GLY A 62 -32.44 12.13 -3.25
CA GLY A 62 -31.03 11.85 -3.11
C GLY A 62 -30.71 11.07 -1.83
N LEU A 63 -29.76 10.16 -1.91
CA LEU A 63 -29.32 9.33 -0.79
C LEU A 63 -27.82 9.44 -0.61
N TYR A 64 -27.38 9.70 0.61
CA TYR A 64 -25.97 9.58 0.99
C TYR A 64 -25.73 8.22 1.64
N LEU A 65 -24.67 7.54 1.22
CA LEU A 65 -24.24 6.26 1.80
C LEU A 65 -22.73 6.13 1.82
N ASP A 66 -22.23 5.31 2.74
CA ASP A 66 -20.82 4.93 2.79
C ASP A 66 -20.65 3.41 3.01
N ASN A 67 -19.39 2.94 3.07
CA ASN A 67 -19.12 1.51 3.24
C ASN A 67 -19.67 0.93 4.55
N ARG A 68 -19.96 1.74 5.56
CA ARG A 68 -20.47 1.29 6.86
C ARG A 68 -21.94 0.93 6.80
N ASP A 69 -22.64 1.44 5.79
CA ASP A 69 -24.05 1.15 5.53
C ASP A 69 -24.26 -0.16 4.78
N LEU A 70 -23.19 -0.68 4.15
CA LEU A 70 -23.20 -1.95 3.42
C LEU A 70 -22.83 -3.10 4.35
N SER A 71 -23.82 -3.71 4.98
CA SER A 71 -23.63 -4.87 5.84
C SER A 71 -24.53 -6.05 5.41
N SER A 72 -24.26 -7.24 5.93
CA SER A 72 -25.15 -8.40 5.75
C SER A 72 -26.40 -8.32 6.63
N GLU A 73 -26.42 -7.41 7.61
CA GLU A 73 -27.60 -7.10 8.42
C GLU A 73 -28.34 -5.92 7.80
N ALA A 74 -29.67 -5.88 8.01
CA ALA A 74 -30.48 -4.78 7.53
C ALA A 74 -30.06 -3.46 8.20
N THR A 75 -29.75 -2.48 7.38
CA THR A 75 -29.42 -1.11 7.82
C THR A 75 -30.54 -0.16 7.36
N PHE A 76 -30.87 0.82 8.18
CA PHE A 76 -31.89 1.81 7.85
C PHE A 76 -31.24 3.16 7.60
N LEU A 77 -31.45 3.68 6.40
CA LEU A 77 -31.00 5.01 5.98
C LEU A 77 -32.20 5.91 5.72
N ASN A 78 -31.96 7.21 5.66
CA ASN A 78 -32.97 8.16 5.22
C ASN A 78 -32.47 8.86 3.95
N ASP A 79 -33.37 9.02 2.96
CA ASP A 79 -33.09 9.89 1.82
C ASP A 79 -33.12 11.37 2.23
N ASN A 80 -32.80 12.27 1.31
CA ASN A 80 -32.75 13.72 1.57
C ASN A 80 -34.15 14.30 1.94
N SER A 81 -35.21 13.62 1.60
CA SER A 81 -36.60 13.98 1.97
C SER A 81 -37.03 13.34 3.30
N GLY A 82 -36.21 12.53 3.93
CA GLY A 82 -36.48 11.86 5.21
C GLY A 82 -37.26 10.55 5.08
N ASN A 83 -37.42 10.00 3.88
CA ASN A 83 -38.00 8.67 3.71
C ASN A 83 -37.03 7.59 4.17
N GLN A 84 -37.50 6.69 5.02
CA GLN A 84 -36.70 5.58 5.51
C GLN A 84 -36.53 4.50 4.43
N ILE A 85 -35.31 4.07 4.22
CA ILE A 85 -34.92 3.04 3.27
C ILE A 85 -34.27 1.91 4.05
N GLU A 86 -34.79 0.71 3.87
CA GLU A 86 -34.13 -0.50 4.38
C GLU A 86 -33.11 -1.00 3.34
N LEU A 87 -31.85 -1.07 3.76
CA LEU A 87 -30.75 -1.57 2.96
C LEU A 87 -30.33 -2.94 3.51
N GLN A 88 -30.50 -3.97 2.72
CA GLN A 88 -30.07 -5.32 3.07
C GLN A 88 -29.07 -5.82 2.04
N GLY A 89 -27.86 -6.15 2.52
CA GLY A 89 -26.81 -6.74 1.70
C GLY A 89 -26.80 -8.26 1.83
N ARG A 90 -26.43 -8.93 0.74
CA ARG A 90 -26.11 -10.36 0.78
C ARG A 90 -24.70 -10.59 0.27
N LEU A 91 -24.03 -11.51 0.91
CA LEU A 91 -22.72 -11.93 0.49
C LEU A 91 -22.85 -12.86 -0.72
N ILE A 92 -22.29 -12.46 -1.87
CA ILE A 92 -22.36 -13.23 -3.12
C ILE A 92 -21.03 -13.86 -3.52
N GLY A 93 -19.92 -13.37 -2.96
CA GLY A 93 -18.59 -13.91 -3.17
C GLY A 93 -17.72 -13.74 -1.95
N VAL A 94 -17.03 -14.80 -1.58
CA VAL A 94 -16.01 -14.80 -0.51
C VAL A 94 -14.77 -15.52 -0.96
N LEU A 95 -13.65 -15.11 -0.40
CA LEU A 95 -12.39 -15.82 -0.54
C LEU A 95 -12.53 -17.28 -0.08
N ASP A 96 -11.69 -18.15 -0.65
CA ASP A 96 -11.52 -19.51 -0.13
C ASP A 96 -11.35 -19.50 1.40
N PRO A 97 -12.06 -20.37 2.15
CA PRO A 97 -12.03 -20.37 3.61
C PRO A 97 -10.62 -20.46 4.20
N ALA A 98 -9.73 -21.26 3.60
CA ALA A 98 -8.34 -21.41 4.07
C ALA A 98 -7.53 -20.12 3.89
N LEU A 99 -7.74 -19.40 2.78
CA LEU A 99 -7.14 -18.09 2.52
C LEU A 99 -7.72 -17.02 3.45
N SER A 100 -9.03 -17.03 3.69
CA SER A 100 -9.68 -16.14 4.65
C SER A 100 -9.10 -16.31 6.06
N GLU A 101 -8.89 -17.55 6.50
CA GLU A 101 -8.28 -17.84 7.79
C GLU A 101 -6.84 -17.34 7.87
N SER A 102 -6.04 -17.54 6.82
CA SER A 102 -4.65 -17.06 6.75
C SER A 102 -4.57 -15.52 6.83
N ILE A 103 -5.43 -14.80 6.14
CA ILE A 103 -5.53 -13.33 6.21
C ILE A 103 -5.92 -12.90 7.61
N MET A 104 -6.96 -13.52 8.19
CA MET A 104 -7.39 -13.22 9.55
C MET A 104 -6.29 -13.46 10.57
N GLN A 105 -5.59 -14.58 10.49
CA GLN A 105 -4.45 -14.86 11.37
C GLN A 105 -3.36 -13.80 11.25
N THR A 106 -3.05 -13.38 10.04
CA THR A 106 -2.06 -12.32 9.80
C THR A 106 -2.52 -10.99 10.40
N ILE A 107 -3.77 -10.61 10.22
CA ILE A 107 -4.33 -9.38 10.81
C ILE A 107 -4.34 -9.47 12.35
N LEU A 108 -4.75 -10.59 12.91
CA LEU A 108 -4.81 -10.79 14.37
C LEU A 108 -3.42 -10.76 15.02
N THR A 109 -2.42 -11.32 14.36
CA THR A 109 -1.04 -11.39 14.91
C THR A 109 -0.27 -10.09 14.70
N SER A 110 -0.41 -9.43 13.55
CA SER A 110 0.35 -8.22 13.21
C SER A 110 -0.41 -6.92 13.48
N GLY A 111 -1.74 -6.98 13.60
CA GLY A 111 -2.62 -5.80 13.67
C GLY A 111 -2.66 -4.99 12.37
N LYS A 112 -2.14 -5.55 11.26
CA LYS A 112 -2.00 -4.87 9.96
C LYS A 112 -2.49 -5.77 8.85
N LEU A 113 -2.94 -5.14 7.77
CA LEU A 113 -3.18 -5.85 6.51
C LEU A 113 -1.84 -6.36 5.94
N SER A 114 -1.88 -7.53 5.32
CA SER A 114 -0.71 -8.10 4.64
C SER A 114 -0.28 -7.25 3.47
N ASP A 115 0.99 -7.36 3.11
CA ASP A 115 1.52 -6.73 1.90
C ASP A 115 0.78 -7.24 0.67
N GLY A 116 0.39 -6.31 -0.19
CA GLY A 116 -0.35 -6.63 -1.39
C GLY A 116 -1.06 -5.44 -2.00
N GLN A 117 -1.68 -5.70 -3.12
CA GLN A 117 -2.54 -4.76 -3.81
C GLN A 117 -4.00 -5.10 -3.48
N TYR A 118 -4.73 -4.12 -3.00
CA TYR A 118 -6.15 -4.21 -2.65
C TYR A 118 -6.95 -3.30 -3.56
N THR A 119 -7.94 -3.85 -4.24
CA THR A 119 -8.84 -3.07 -5.09
C THR A 119 -10.26 -3.15 -4.55
N PHE A 120 -10.84 -1.99 -4.29
CA PHE A 120 -12.22 -1.83 -3.87
C PHE A 120 -13.02 -1.27 -5.03
N SER A 121 -14.09 -1.95 -5.41
CA SER A 121 -14.95 -1.57 -6.52
C SER A 121 -16.39 -1.44 -6.07
N VAL A 122 -17.07 -0.41 -6.56
CA VAL A 122 -18.49 -0.18 -6.35
C VAL A 122 -19.17 -0.10 -7.71
N SER A 123 -20.24 -0.87 -7.89
CA SER A 123 -21.08 -0.81 -9.08
C SER A 123 -22.51 -0.47 -8.64
N ILE A 124 -23.10 0.52 -9.28
CA ILE A 124 -24.47 0.95 -9.02
C ILE A 124 -25.33 0.59 -10.21
N PHE A 125 -26.43 -0.08 -9.93
CA PHE A 125 -27.46 -0.43 -10.91
C PHE A 125 -28.69 0.39 -10.61
N GLY A 126 -29.31 0.98 -11.62
CA GLY A 126 -30.49 1.81 -11.49
C GLY A 126 -31.54 1.50 -12.54
N GLY A 127 -32.80 1.72 -12.20
CA GLY A 127 -33.94 1.53 -13.11
C GLY A 127 -35.27 1.99 -12.52
N THR A 128 -36.27 2.08 -13.37
CA THR A 128 -37.65 2.39 -12.96
C THR A 128 -38.43 1.15 -12.50
N ASP A 129 -37.88 -0.02 -12.71
CA ASP A 129 -38.46 -1.32 -12.36
C ASP A 129 -37.39 -2.14 -11.62
N GLU A 130 -37.77 -2.69 -10.47
CA GLU A 130 -36.94 -3.51 -9.60
C GLU A 130 -36.33 -4.71 -10.33
N SER A 131 -37.06 -5.30 -11.27
CA SER A 131 -36.64 -6.49 -12.02
C SER A 131 -35.76 -6.16 -13.23
N ASN A 132 -35.63 -4.88 -13.61
CA ASN A 132 -34.89 -4.45 -14.79
C ASN A 132 -33.95 -3.30 -14.49
N LEU A 133 -32.86 -3.62 -13.77
CA LEU A 133 -31.82 -2.67 -13.41
C LEU A 133 -30.64 -2.76 -14.37
N SER A 134 -30.16 -1.63 -14.84
CA SER A 134 -28.95 -1.52 -15.66
C SER A 134 -27.80 -0.90 -14.86
N ASN A 135 -26.55 -1.27 -15.18
CA ASN A 135 -25.39 -0.63 -14.59
C ASN A 135 -25.32 0.83 -15.03
N VAL A 136 -25.34 1.75 -14.07
CA VAL A 136 -25.33 3.20 -14.31
C VAL A 136 -24.04 3.87 -13.83
N PHE A 137 -23.29 3.20 -12.94
CA PHE A 137 -22.06 3.76 -12.40
C PHE A 137 -21.11 2.64 -11.93
N ASN A 138 -19.82 2.84 -12.19
CA ASN A 138 -18.75 2.03 -11.64
C ASN A 138 -17.61 2.93 -11.16
N ASP A 139 -17.09 2.62 -10.00
CA ASP A 139 -15.88 3.23 -9.47
C ASP A 139 -14.98 2.16 -8.87
N SER A 140 -13.67 2.36 -8.93
CA SER A 140 -12.71 1.47 -8.31
C SER A 140 -11.50 2.23 -7.78
N LYS A 141 -11.00 1.78 -6.63
CA LYS A 141 -9.83 2.36 -5.99
C LYS A 141 -8.87 1.28 -5.56
N THR A 142 -7.63 1.41 -5.99
CA THR A 142 -6.56 0.47 -5.67
C THR A 142 -5.59 1.09 -4.67
N PHE A 143 -5.23 0.31 -3.65
CA PHE A 143 -4.24 0.64 -2.64
C PHE A 143 -3.16 -0.43 -2.64
N VAL A 144 -1.91 0.00 -2.51
CA VAL A 144 -0.78 -0.90 -2.31
C VAL A 144 -0.33 -0.77 -0.86
N ILE A 145 -0.32 -1.88 -0.15
CA ILE A 145 0.19 -1.97 1.21
C ILE A 145 1.51 -2.69 1.14
N GLN A 146 2.55 -2.05 1.66
CA GLN A 146 3.89 -2.60 1.74
C GLN A 146 4.40 -2.40 3.17
N SER A 147 4.81 -3.48 3.79
CA SER A 147 5.55 -3.41 5.04
C SER A 147 6.93 -2.83 4.77
N GLN A 148 7.37 -1.94 5.62
CA GLN A 148 8.77 -1.52 5.58
C GLN A 148 9.62 -2.73 5.93
N ILE A 149 10.46 -3.16 4.98
CA ILE A 149 11.46 -4.20 5.23
C ILE A 149 12.54 -3.55 6.09
N PRO A 150 12.77 -4.03 7.32
CA PRO A 150 13.85 -3.50 8.13
C PRO A 150 15.18 -3.80 7.43
N ILE A 151 15.93 -2.76 7.12
CA ILE A 151 17.28 -2.86 6.57
C ILE A 151 18.24 -2.55 7.70
N SER A 152 19.20 -3.46 7.95
CA SER A 152 20.29 -3.26 8.88
C SER A 152 21.59 -3.18 8.12
N LEU A 153 22.28 -2.06 8.18
CA LEU A 153 23.58 -1.87 7.57
C LEU A 153 24.63 -2.62 8.40
N GLU A 154 25.47 -3.43 7.76
CA GLU A 154 26.43 -4.30 8.43
C GLU A 154 27.87 -3.87 8.22
N TYR A 155 28.27 -3.59 6.96
CA TYR A 155 29.65 -3.20 6.65
C TYR A 155 29.75 -2.36 5.36
N PRO A 156 30.62 -1.35 5.31
CA PRO A 156 31.20 -0.70 6.47
C PRO A 156 30.11 -0.05 7.29
N GLY A 157 30.09 -0.31 8.59
CA GLY A 157 28.96 0.06 9.43
C GLY A 157 29.37 0.75 10.71
N GLY A 158 28.44 1.52 11.22
CA GLY A 158 28.49 2.27 12.46
C GLY A 158 27.31 3.25 12.48
N ALA A 159 26.91 3.71 13.66
CA ALA A 159 25.97 4.81 13.74
C ALA A 159 26.55 6.05 13.02
N LEU A 160 25.73 6.91 12.46
CA LEU A 160 26.16 8.17 11.81
C LEU A 160 27.05 9.04 12.72
N THR A 161 26.97 8.84 14.03
CA THR A 161 27.81 9.53 15.04
C THR A 161 29.11 8.81 15.37
N ASP A 162 29.30 7.57 14.93
CA ASP A 162 30.46 6.76 15.25
C ASP A 162 31.45 6.74 14.09
N THR A 163 32.39 7.67 14.12
CA THR A 163 33.42 7.85 13.09
C THR A 163 34.75 7.16 13.41
N THR A 164 34.90 6.56 14.60
CA THR A 164 36.18 6.12 15.10
C THR A 164 36.56 4.70 14.69
N ASP A 165 35.61 3.80 14.48
CA ASP A 165 35.84 2.36 14.28
C ASP A 165 35.63 1.86 12.85
N ASN A 166 35.34 2.74 11.90
CA ASN A 166 34.99 2.38 10.52
C ASN A 166 36.06 2.77 9.50
N LEU A 167 37.33 2.58 9.87
CA LEU A 167 38.46 2.85 8.97
C LEU A 167 38.53 1.84 7.83
N LEU A 168 38.44 2.33 6.60
CA LEU A 168 38.60 1.52 5.40
C LEU A 168 39.97 1.75 4.79
N TYR A 169 40.65 0.66 4.44
CA TYR A 169 41.96 0.67 3.81
C TYR A 169 41.89 0.40 2.30
N THR A 170 40.70 0.66 1.70
CA THR A 170 40.46 0.47 0.28
C THR A 170 39.64 1.61 -0.27
N SER A 171 39.93 1.99 -1.52
CA SER A 171 39.09 2.94 -2.29
C SER A 171 37.87 2.27 -2.93
N PHE A 172 37.74 0.97 -2.79
CA PHE A 172 36.66 0.18 -3.42
C PHE A 172 36.10 -0.82 -2.40
N PRO A 173 35.37 -0.34 -1.38
CA PRO A 173 34.79 -1.21 -0.35
C PRO A 173 33.66 -2.09 -0.88
N ILE A 174 33.35 -3.13 -0.13
CA ILE A 174 32.11 -3.88 -0.25
C ILE A 174 31.16 -3.32 0.79
N PHE A 175 29.95 -2.96 0.38
CA PHE A 175 28.85 -2.60 1.26
C PHE A 175 28.02 -3.85 1.52
N GLN A 176 27.65 -4.10 2.76
CA GLN A 176 26.85 -5.26 3.17
C GLN A 176 25.73 -4.82 4.11
N TRP A 177 24.58 -5.42 3.93
CA TRP A 177 23.40 -5.19 4.76
C TRP A 177 22.60 -6.47 4.88
N SER A 178 21.79 -6.55 5.92
CA SER A 178 20.74 -7.55 6.03
C SER A 178 19.38 -6.88 5.84
N SER A 179 18.50 -7.58 5.17
CA SER A 179 17.11 -7.20 5.03
C SER A 179 16.23 -8.42 5.26
N GLY A 180 14.98 -8.20 5.66
CA GLY A 180 13.97 -9.24 5.58
C GLY A 180 13.84 -9.77 4.14
N PRO A 181 13.11 -10.88 3.91
CA PRO A 181 12.92 -11.40 2.57
C PRO A 181 12.32 -10.31 1.68
N PRO A 182 12.98 -9.94 0.56
CA PRO A 182 12.47 -8.89 -0.30
C PRO A 182 11.16 -9.34 -0.95
N ALA A 183 10.27 -8.41 -1.14
CA ALA A 183 9.14 -8.64 -2.03
C ALA A 183 9.69 -8.95 -3.43
N SER A 184 9.04 -9.85 -4.16
CA SER A 184 9.48 -10.33 -5.48
C SER A 184 9.63 -9.22 -6.54
N TYR A 185 9.18 -8.01 -6.24
CA TYR A 185 9.23 -6.81 -7.07
C TYR A 185 10.03 -5.68 -6.41
N ALA A 186 10.72 -5.93 -5.30
CA ALA A 186 11.53 -4.90 -4.64
C ALA A 186 12.79 -4.63 -5.46
N GLU A 187 13.01 -3.38 -5.75
CA GLU A 187 14.27 -2.87 -6.28
C GLU A 187 15.11 -2.35 -5.12
N THR A 188 16.40 -2.58 -5.18
CA THR A 188 17.34 -2.09 -4.16
C THR A 188 18.19 -0.97 -4.74
N PHE A 189 18.28 0.11 -4.00
CA PHE A 189 19.07 1.27 -4.39
C PHE A 189 20.11 1.59 -3.33
N ILE A 190 21.30 1.97 -3.78
CA ILE A 190 22.39 2.45 -2.91
C ILE A 190 22.70 3.92 -3.22
N ARG A 191 23.10 4.62 -2.18
CA ARG A 191 23.65 5.97 -2.27
C ARG A 191 24.89 6.06 -1.39
N VAL A 192 25.96 6.63 -1.94
CA VAL A 192 27.21 6.89 -1.21
C VAL A 192 27.56 8.36 -1.39
N ALA A 193 27.82 9.07 -0.32
CA ALA A 193 28.16 10.48 -0.35
C ALA A 193 29.43 10.77 0.44
N LYS A 194 30.21 11.74 -0.03
CA LYS A 194 31.37 12.27 0.67
C LYS A 194 30.94 13.39 1.62
N PHE A 195 31.39 13.33 2.86
CA PHE A 195 31.25 14.42 3.80
C PHE A 195 32.30 15.50 3.54
N ASP A 196 31.83 16.72 3.39
CA ASP A 196 32.65 17.92 3.26
C ASP A 196 32.30 18.88 4.42
N PRO A 197 33.21 19.08 5.39
CA PRO A 197 32.93 19.91 6.56
C PRO A 197 32.70 21.39 6.23
N ASP A 198 33.16 21.84 5.06
CA ASP A 198 32.96 23.23 4.64
C ASP A 198 31.57 23.48 4.03
N SER A 199 30.91 22.42 3.58
CA SER A 199 29.60 22.47 2.90
C SER A 199 28.47 21.84 3.70
N HIS A 200 28.77 20.86 4.54
CA HIS A 200 27.77 20.05 5.26
C HIS A 200 27.79 20.29 6.75
N SER A 201 26.61 20.44 7.32
CA SER A 201 26.41 20.57 8.77
C SER A 201 26.59 19.23 9.52
N GLY A 202 26.52 18.11 8.83
CA GLY A 202 26.65 16.75 9.36
C GLY A 202 26.56 15.68 8.28
N LEU A 203 26.70 14.40 8.67
CA LEU A 203 26.63 13.28 7.74
C LEU A 203 25.25 13.09 7.13
N GLU A 204 24.19 13.49 7.84
CA GLU A 204 22.81 13.47 7.33
C GLU A 204 22.66 14.46 6.17
N ASP A 205 23.25 15.66 6.30
CA ASP A 205 23.25 16.67 5.25
C ASP A 205 24.07 16.20 4.03
N ALA A 206 25.23 15.58 4.28
CA ALA A 206 26.06 15.01 3.23
C ALA A 206 25.35 13.94 2.41
N ILE A 207 24.61 13.03 3.06
CA ILE A 207 23.91 11.95 2.35
C ILE A 207 22.79 12.48 1.45
N GLU A 208 22.25 13.66 1.72
CA GLU A 208 21.22 14.30 0.91
C GLU A 208 21.82 15.14 -0.24
N ASP A 209 23.10 15.48 -0.21
CA ASP A 209 23.75 16.29 -1.23
C ASP A 209 24.20 15.46 -2.44
N GLN A 210 23.51 15.62 -3.57
CA GLN A 210 23.82 14.94 -4.83
C GLN A 210 25.19 15.27 -5.41
N ARG A 211 25.74 16.44 -5.10
CA ARG A 211 26.97 16.95 -5.72
C ARG A 211 28.22 16.17 -5.32
N VAL A 212 28.13 15.41 -4.24
CA VAL A 212 29.29 14.68 -3.67
C VAL A 212 29.15 13.18 -3.73
N LEU A 213 28.21 12.66 -4.54
CA LEU A 213 28.08 11.22 -4.79
C LEU A 213 29.30 10.69 -5.53
N PRO A 214 30.08 9.77 -4.94
CA PRO A 214 31.28 9.25 -5.60
C PRO A 214 30.99 8.29 -6.74
N SER A 215 29.84 7.59 -6.76
CA SER A 215 29.50 6.63 -7.81
C SER A 215 28.91 7.30 -9.06
N ASN A 216 27.93 8.18 -8.89
CA ASN A 216 27.30 8.91 -10.00
C ASN A 216 26.81 10.27 -9.53
N GLN A 217 27.41 11.34 -10.02
CA GLN A 217 27.04 12.72 -9.64
C GLN A 217 25.76 13.23 -10.33
N ASN A 218 25.22 12.49 -11.29
CA ASN A 218 24.01 12.89 -12.01
C ASN A 218 22.75 12.25 -11.43
N GLU A 219 22.90 11.23 -10.59
CA GLU A 219 21.79 10.49 -10.01
C GLU A 219 21.95 10.40 -8.49
N GLN A 220 20.85 10.56 -7.78
CA GLN A 220 20.84 10.45 -6.32
C GLN A 220 21.01 8.99 -5.83
N TRP A 221 20.53 8.04 -6.61
CA TRP A 221 20.45 6.64 -6.24
C TRP A 221 20.90 5.78 -7.39
N GLU A 222 21.73 4.80 -7.09
CA GLU A 222 22.14 3.77 -8.03
C GLU A 222 21.29 2.51 -7.80
N LEU A 223 20.61 2.05 -8.85
CA LEU A 223 19.90 0.77 -8.84
C LEU A 223 20.94 -0.37 -8.82
N ILE A 224 20.78 -1.26 -7.87
CA ILE A 224 21.63 -2.44 -7.74
C ILE A 224 20.78 -3.70 -7.79
N ASP A 225 21.39 -4.82 -8.14
CA ASP A 225 20.71 -6.11 -8.09
C ASP A 225 20.18 -6.39 -6.68
N ASN A 226 19.10 -7.16 -6.58
CA ASN A 226 18.49 -7.54 -5.32
C ASN A 226 19.35 -8.56 -4.56
N VAL A 227 20.47 -8.07 -4.03
CA VAL A 227 21.49 -8.80 -3.26
C VAL A 227 21.74 -8.05 -1.95
N ASN A 228 22.30 -8.73 -0.98
CA ASN A 228 22.65 -8.15 0.33
C ASN A 228 24.08 -7.58 0.39
N SER A 229 24.71 -7.37 -0.76
CA SER A 229 26.03 -6.77 -0.85
C SER A 229 26.24 -6.06 -2.18
N TYR A 230 27.02 -4.99 -2.13
CA TYR A 230 27.39 -4.21 -3.30
C TYR A 230 28.89 -3.91 -3.26
N GLN A 231 29.61 -4.33 -4.29
CA GLN A 231 31.00 -3.97 -4.49
C GLN A 231 31.08 -2.59 -5.13
N TYR A 232 31.71 -1.64 -4.45
CA TYR A 232 31.97 -0.32 -5.06
C TYR A 232 32.78 -0.50 -6.34
N PRO A 233 32.35 0.06 -7.49
CA PRO A 233 32.92 -0.28 -8.79
C PRO A 233 34.34 0.25 -8.97
N PHE A 234 35.17 -0.54 -9.63
CA PHE A 234 36.57 -0.18 -9.94
C PHE A 234 36.71 0.76 -11.15
N SER A 235 35.67 0.88 -11.96
CA SER A 235 35.65 1.70 -13.17
C SER A 235 34.31 2.39 -13.35
N GLY A 236 34.35 3.59 -13.93
CA GLY A 236 33.13 4.37 -14.19
C GLY A 236 32.59 5.15 -13.00
N SER A 237 33.22 5.06 -11.85
CA SER A 237 32.88 5.80 -10.63
C SER A 237 34.08 6.57 -10.10
N TYR A 238 33.82 7.49 -9.19
CA TYR A 238 34.88 8.21 -8.49
C TYR A 238 35.44 7.34 -7.38
N PRO A 239 36.77 7.12 -7.29
CA PRO A 239 37.36 6.36 -6.19
C PRO A 239 37.12 7.08 -4.86
N LEU A 240 37.01 6.29 -3.80
CA LEU A 240 36.99 6.86 -2.45
C LEU A 240 38.40 7.30 -2.08
N ASP A 241 38.58 8.62 -1.88
CA ASP A 241 39.89 9.19 -1.57
C ASP A 241 40.28 8.95 -0.11
N ALA A 242 41.55 8.69 0.13
CA ALA A 242 42.07 8.52 1.47
C ALA A 242 41.92 9.82 2.31
N GLY A 243 41.63 9.65 3.60
CA GLY A 243 41.50 10.76 4.54
C GLY A 243 40.16 11.47 4.50
N ASN A 244 39.23 11.04 3.67
CA ASN A 244 37.85 11.57 3.63
C ASN A 244 36.89 10.66 4.39
N ILE A 245 35.76 11.26 4.81
CA ILE A 245 34.64 10.56 5.45
C ILE A 245 33.55 10.37 4.40
N TYR A 246 32.97 9.20 4.37
CA TYR A 246 31.87 8.85 3.49
C TYR A 246 30.71 8.30 4.31
N CYS A 247 29.51 8.54 3.85
CA CYS A 247 28.30 7.92 4.37
C CYS A 247 27.55 7.20 3.24
N TRP A 248 26.76 6.23 3.60
CA TRP A 248 26.00 5.45 2.63
C TRP A 248 24.63 5.05 3.15
N GLN A 249 23.71 4.78 2.23
CA GLN A 249 22.34 4.43 2.55
C GLN A 249 21.80 3.43 1.53
N ILE A 250 20.89 2.57 1.98
CA ILE A 250 20.13 1.62 1.15
C ILE A 250 18.63 1.92 1.31
N LYS A 251 17.89 1.73 0.24
CA LYS A 251 16.41 1.76 0.24
C LYS A 251 15.83 0.69 -0.66
#